data_8a4ac95b98b4f4750b1415b1e19ce652
#
_entry.id   8a4ac95b98b4f4750b1415b1e19ce652
#
_cell.length_a   1.000
_cell.length_b   1.000
_cell.length_c   1.000
_cell.angle_alpha   90.00
_cell.angle_beta   90.00
_cell.angle_gamma   90.00
#
_symmetry.space_group_name_H-M   'P 1'
#
loop_
_entity.id
_entity.type
_entity.pdbx_description
1 polymer ?
#
loop_
_entity_poly.entity_id
_entity_poly.type
_entity_poly.pdbx_seq_one_letter_code
_entity_poly.pdbx_strand_id
1 'polypeptide(L)' 'MNDTIFTYLLRGLTERKQALQESLASGGAKNYEEYCRMVGEYSALQRLEDEVKELEKRFIAD' A
#
# COMPACT_ATOMS: atom_id res chain seq x y z
N MET A 1 18.11 14.87 3.14
CA MET A 1 16.89 14.18 2.82
C MET A 1 16.84 13.76 1.39
N ASN A 2 16.72 12.50 1.14
CA ASN A 2 16.81 11.98 -0.21
C ASN A 2 15.45 11.54 -0.72
N ASP A 3 14.88 12.35 -1.58
CA ASP A 3 13.68 11.95 -2.27
C ASP A 3 14.08 11.14 -3.49
N THR A 4 13.90 9.84 -3.37
CA THR A 4 14.21 8.93 -4.45
C THR A 4 12.92 8.44 -5.07
N ILE A 5 13.07 7.70 -6.19
CA ILE A 5 11.91 7.05 -6.80
C ILE A 5 11.25 6.12 -5.78
N PHE A 6 12.04 5.51 -4.90
CA PHE A 6 11.47 4.62 -3.88
C PHE A 6 10.58 5.38 -2.91
N THR A 7 10.99 6.59 -2.55
CA THR A 7 10.19 7.43 -1.66
C THR A 7 8.83 7.74 -2.28
N TYR A 8 8.83 8.08 -3.54
CA TYR A 8 7.58 8.38 -4.24
C TYR A 8 6.69 7.15 -4.34
N LEU A 9 7.27 6.01 -4.67
CA LEU A 9 6.50 4.78 -4.76
C LEU A 9 5.87 4.41 -3.42
N LEU A 10 6.67 4.49 -2.36
CA LEU A 10 6.16 4.15 -1.03
C LEU A 10 5.06 5.10 -0.58
N ARG A 11 5.23 6.38 -0.86
CA ARG A 11 4.20 7.35 -0.52
C ARG A 11 2.89 7.04 -1.22
N GLY A 12 2.95 6.72 -2.51
CA GLY A 12 1.76 6.38 -3.26
C GLY A 12 1.07 5.13 -2.73
N LEU A 13 1.85 4.12 -2.37
CA LEU A 13 1.29 2.89 -1.83
C LEU A 13 0.64 3.14 -0.47
N THR A 14 1.30 3.94 0.37
CA THR A 14 0.75 4.28 1.67
C THR A 14 -0.56 5.02 1.54
N GLU A 15 -0.64 5.95 0.61
CA GLU A 15 -1.86 6.71 0.40
C GLU A 15 -3.01 5.81 -0.06
N ARG A 16 -2.72 4.86 -0.92
CA ARG A 16 -3.74 3.91 -1.38
C ARG A 16 -4.23 3.03 -0.25
N LYS A 17 -3.30 2.55 0.58
CA LYS A 17 -3.68 1.74 1.72
C LYS A 17 -4.57 2.52 2.67
N GLN A 18 -4.21 3.78 2.89
CA GLN A 18 -4.97 4.63 3.79
C GLN A 18 -6.38 4.86 3.25
N ALA A 19 -6.50 5.10 1.95
CA ALA A 19 -7.81 5.30 1.35
C ALA A 19 -8.68 4.06 1.49
N LEU A 20 -8.10 2.87 1.31
CA LEU A 20 -8.84 1.63 1.49
C LEU A 20 -9.27 1.44 2.93
N GLN A 21 -8.38 1.74 3.88
CA GLN A 21 -8.71 1.63 5.29
C GLN A 21 -9.87 2.54 5.66
N GLU A 22 -9.84 3.77 5.18
CA GLU A 22 -10.89 4.72 5.47
C GLU A 22 -12.22 4.28 4.86
N SER A 23 -12.15 3.75 3.65
CA SER A 23 -13.34 3.25 3.00
C SER A 23 -13.96 2.07 3.76
N LEU A 24 -13.11 1.15 4.20
CA LEU A 24 -13.58 0.01 4.98
C LEU A 24 -14.20 0.46 6.31
N ALA A 25 -13.54 1.40 6.96
CA ALA A 25 -13.98 1.87 8.27
C ALA A 25 -15.30 2.64 8.17
N SER A 26 -15.55 3.30 7.06
CA SER A 26 -16.76 4.09 6.88
C SER A 26 -17.89 3.33 6.20
N GLY A 27 -17.75 2.02 6.05
CA GLY A 27 -18.79 1.21 5.46
C GLY A 27 -18.85 1.26 3.94
N GLY A 28 -17.70 1.49 3.31
CA GLY A 28 -17.64 1.59 1.87
C GLY A 28 -17.86 0.28 1.14
N ALA A 29 -17.74 -0.85 1.83
CA ALA A 29 -18.03 -2.14 1.22
C ALA A 29 -19.53 -2.39 1.26
N LYS A 30 -20.13 -2.68 0.11
CA LYS A 30 -21.57 -2.86 0.00
C LYS A 30 -22.03 -4.25 0.41
N ASN A 31 -21.14 -5.21 0.32
CA ASN A 31 -21.47 -6.59 0.66
C ASN A 31 -20.18 -7.32 1.00
N TYR A 32 -20.33 -8.59 1.38
CA TYR A 32 -19.20 -9.37 1.83
C TYR A 32 -18.17 -9.59 0.72
N GLU A 33 -18.63 -9.80 -0.50
CA GLU A 33 -17.72 -9.99 -1.62
C GLU A 33 -16.86 -8.76 -1.86
N GLU A 34 -17.48 -7.61 -1.80
CA GLU A 34 -16.73 -6.35 -1.99
C GLU A 34 -15.76 -6.14 -0.84
N TYR A 35 -16.19 -6.45 0.37
CA TYR A 35 -15.31 -6.37 1.52
C TYR A 35 -14.05 -7.23 1.32
N CYS A 36 -14.26 -8.48 0.91
CA CYS A 36 -13.13 -9.38 0.68
C CYS A 36 -12.20 -8.86 -0.41
N ARG A 37 -12.77 -8.28 -1.46
CA ARG A 37 -11.96 -7.73 -2.53
C ARG A 37 -11.11 -6.56 -2.04
N MET A 38 -11.70 -5.70 -1.24
CA MET A 38 -10.98 -4.55 -0.71
C MET A 38 -9.86 -4.97 0.24
N VAL A 39 -10.14 -5.98 1.06
CA VAL A 39 -9.11 -6.53 1.95
C VAL A 39 -7.98 -7.14 1.13
N GLY A 40 -8.32 -7.84 0.06
CA GLY A 40 -7.32 -8.40 -0.83
C GLY A 40 -6.46 -7.33 -1.48
N GLU A 41 -7.08 -6.22 -1.89
CA GLU A 41 -6.34 -5.11 -2.44
C GLU A 41 -5.37 -4.51 -1.42
N TYR A 42 -5.83 -4.36 -0.19
CA TYR A 42 -4.98 -3.86 0.88
C TYR A 42 -3.78 -4.77 1.08
N SER A 43 -4.03 -6.07 1.11
CA SER A 43 -2.95 -7.04 1.29
C SER A 43 -1.94 -6.98 0.15
N ALA A 44 -2.43 -6.79 -1.07
CA ALA A 44 -1.55 -6.68 -2.23
C ALA A 44 -0.68 -5.42 -2.13
N LEU A 45 -1.28 -4.32 -1.70
CA LEU A 45 -0.53 -3.08 -1.54
C LEU A 45 0.53 -3.21 -0.44
N GLN A 46 0.18 -3.90 0.63
CA GLN A 46 1.14 -4.16 1.71
C GLN A 46 2.33 -4.96 1.18
N ARG A 47 2.06 -5.96 0.37
CA ARG A 47 3.10 -6.80 -0.20
C ARG A 47 4.00 -5.99 -1.13
N LEU A 48 3.40 -5.14 -1.96
CA LEU A 48 4.18 -4.27 -2.82
C LEU A 48 5.04 -3.30 -2.03
N GLU A 49 4.50 -2.77 -0.95
CA GLU A 49 5.26 -1.88 -0.09
C GLU A 49 6.50 -2.58 0.45
N ASP A 50 6.32 -3.80 0.92
CA ASP A 50 7.44 -4.58 1.43
C ASP A 50 8.47 -4.86 0.36
N GLU A 51 8.02 -5.15 -0.86
CA GLU A 51 8.94 -5.40 -1.97
C GLU A 51 9.73 -4.16 -2.35
N VAL A 52 9.07 -3.00 -2.35
CA VAL A 52 9.75 -1.76 -2.66
C VAL A 52 10.80 -1.45 -1.62
N LYS A 53 10.48 -1.68 -0.35
CA LYS A 53 11.44 -1.48 0.73
C LYS A 53 12.63 -2.40 0.59
N GLU A 54 12.40 -3.62 0.17
CA GLU A 54 13.48 -4.57 -0.04
C GLU A 54 14.38 -4.13 -1.18
N LEU A 55 13.78 -3.66 -2.26
CA LEU A 55 14.55 -3.13 -3.37
C LEU A 55 15.37 -1.92 -2.96
N GLU A 56 14.78 -1.05 -2.17
CA GLU A 56 15.47 0.14 -1.71
C GLU A 56 16.71 -0.26 -0.93
N LYS A 57 16.59 -1.25 -0.07
CA LYS A 57 17.75 -1.74 0.68
C LYS A 57 18.86 -2.19 -0.23
N ARG A 58 18.51 -2.90 -1.28
CA ARG A 58 19.50 -3.44 -2.19
C ARG A 58 20.23 -2.38 -2.99
N PHE A 59 19.52 -1.32 -3.34
CA PHE A 59 20.09 -0.32 -4.24
C PHE A 59 20.62 0.89 -3.55
N ILE A 60 20.28 1.10 -2.30
CA ILE A 60 20.69 2.31 -1.60
C ILE A 60 21.56 2.04 -0.39
N ALA A 61 21.32 0.93 0.26
CA ALA A 61 21.90 0.70 1.57
C ALA A 61 23.31 0.13 1.52
N ASP A 62 23.99 0.29 0.49
CA ASP A 62 25.36 -0.23 0.46
C ASP A 62 26.34 0.74 1.02
#